data_78db833a9e177f115350d29c8c8bd256
#
_entry.id   78db833a9e177f115350d29c8c8bd256
#
_cell.length_a   1.000
_cell.length_b   1.000
_cell.length_c   1.000
_cell.angle_alpha   90.00
_cell.angle_beta   90.00
_cell.angle_gamma   90.00
#
_symmetry.space_group_name_H-M   'P 1'
#
loop_
_entity.id
_entity.type
_entity.pdbx_description
1 polymer ?
#
loop_
_entity_poly.entity_id
_entity_poly.type
_entity_poly.pdbx_seq_one_letter_code
_entity_poly.pdbx_strand_id
1 'polypeptide(L)'
;RENSVTMYLARRAAALNALHSAIPAGSSLPRILPAAEAAYFRGMEEHHPERLCIENTRTLMLEMPFSEWTDQQVETVAVLSLDLHFNVVLVHPERFCFSSSNRRRLEELAKLPLALQVNADTLLRWGTRRQGLELLELTATPLLGSDCHDMTKRPPNLKGGREMVRRKLGEAFLAQMDENARRLTAPTLAQV
;
A
#
# COMPACT_ATOMS: atom_id res chain seq x y z
N ARG A 1 -14.82 0.44 17.81
CA ARG A 1 -13.77 0.31 16.78
C ARG A 1 -12.52 -0.39 17.31
N GLU A 2 -12.08 -0.09 18.54
CA GLU A 2 -10.94 -0.79 19.15
C GLU A 2 -11.17 -2.31 19.23
N ASN A 3 -12.37 -2.75 19.57
CA ASN A 3 -12.73 -4.16 19.53
C ASN A 3 -12.66 -4.76 18.11
N SER A 4 -12.95 -3.99 17.05
CA SER A 4 -12.87 -4.45 15.67
C SER A 4 -11.42 -4.63 15.21
N VAL A 5 -10.51 -3.74 15.60
CA VAL A 5 -9.07 -3.87 15.32
C VAL A 5 -8.50 -5.08 16.06
N THR A 6 -8.82 -5.26 17.33
CA THR A 6 -8.36 -6.41 18.12
C THR A 6 -8.85 -7.74 17.53
N MET A 7 -10.12 -7.82 17.13
CA MET A 7 -10.65 -9.00 16.45
C MET A 7 -9.97 -9.28 15.10
N TYR A 8 -9.73 -8.22 14.32
CA TYR A 8 -9.01 -8.34 13.05
C TYR A 8 -7.60 -8.90 13.27
N LEU A 9 -6.84 -8.36 14.23
CA LEU A 9 -5.49 -8.81 14.53
C LEU A 9 -5.45 -10.27 14.99
N ALA A 10 -6.42 -10.70 15.81
CA ALA A 10 -6.54 -12.09 16.22
C ALA A 10 -6.79 -13.03 15.04
N ARG A 11 -7.70 -12.65 14.12
CA ARG A 11 -7.97 -13.42 12.90
C ARG A 11 -6.75 -13.46 11.97
N ARG A 12 -6.04 -12.35 11.82
CA ARG A 12 -4.80 -12.28 11.03
C ARG A 12 -3.75 -13.24 11.61
N ALA A 13 -3.55 -13.23 12.91
CA ALA A 13 -2.58 -14.13 13.57
C ALA A 13 -2.96 -15.60 13.37
N ALA A 14 -4.24 -15.96 13.51
CA ALA A 14 -4.71 -17.31 13.26
C ALA A 14 -4.49 -17.75 11.80
N ALA A 15 -4.77 -16.88 10.84
CA ALA A 15 -4.55 -17.15 9.42
C ALA A 15 -3.06 -17.32 9.07
N LEU A 16 -2.19 -16.50 9.65
CA LEU A 16 -0.73 -16.62 9.49
C LEU A 16 -0.20 -17.94 10.05
N ASN A 17 -0.68 -18.35 11.24
CA ASN A 17 -0.32 -19.63 11.82
C ASN A 17 -0.76 -20.79 10.93
N ALA A 18 -1.97 -20.75 10.39
CA ALA A 18 -2.45 -21.76 9.46
C ALA A 18 -1.59 -21.80 8.18
N LEU A 19 -1.23 -20.64 7.62
CA LEU A 19 -0.34 -20.55 6.46
C LEU A 19 1.02 -21.17 6.76
N HIS A 20 1.67 -20.78 7.87
CA HIS A 20 2.97 -21.30 8.25
C HIS A 20 2.94 -22.83 8.44
N SER A 21 1.85 -23.36 9.04
CA SER A 21 1.68 -24.79 9.22
C SER A 21 1.49 -25.57 7.92
N ALA A 22 0.98 -24.89 6.87
CA ALA A 22 0.78 -25.49 5.55
C ALA A 22 2.04 -25.45 4.67
N ILE A 23 3.08 -24.70 5.05
CA ILE A 23 4.33 -24.62 4.30
C ILE A 23 5.18 -25.86 4.58
N PRO A 24 5.57 -26.64 3.55
CA PRO A 24 6.42 -27.80 3.75
C PRO A 24 7.77 -27.43 4.37
N ALA A 25 8.28 -28.24 5.29
CA ALA A 25 9.59 -28.06 5.87
C ALA A 25 10.69 -28.01 4.78
N GLY A 26 11.61 -27.06 4.89
CA GLY A 26 12.69 -26.87 3.92
C GLY A 26 12.29 -26.08 2.67
N SER A 27 11.06 -25.58 2.58
CA SER A 27 10.66 -24.68 1.49
C SER A 27 11.44 -23.37 1.52
N SER A 28 12.01 -22.97 0.38
CA SER A 28 12.62 -21.65 0.20
C SER A 28 11.54 -20.65 -0.21
N LEU A 29 11.00 -19.94 0.76
CA LEU A 29 9.99 -18.89 0.53
C LEU A 29 10.55 -17.50 0.88
N PRO A 30 10.04 -16.45 0.25
CA PRO A 30 10.33 -15.10 0.68
C PRO A 30 9.80 -14.87 2.10
N ARG A 31 10.40 -13.91 2.81
CA ARG A 31 9.92 -13.50 4.13
C ARG A 31 8.49 -12.93 4.00
N ILE A 32 7.59 -13.42 4.84
CA ILE A 32 6.22 -12.92 4.97
C ILE A 32 6.21 -11.85 6.06
N LEU A 33 5.76 -10.64 5.71
CA LEU A 33 5.59 -9.53 6.64
C LEU A 33 4.08 -9.31 6.84
N PRO A 34 3.53 -9.59 8.01
CA PRO A 34 2.14 -9.30 8.32
C PRO A 34 1.86 -7.80 8.26
N ALA A 35 0.75 -7.44 7.64
CA ALA A 35 0.26 -6.07 7.54
C ALA A 35 -1.26 -6.04 7.60
N ALA A 36 -1.83 -4.83 7.63
CA ALA A 36 -3.22 -4.58 7.29
C ALA A 36 -3.28 -3.62 6.10
N GLU A 37 -4.11 -3.94 5.12
CA GLU A 37 -4.66 -2.92 4.24
C GLU A 37 -5.82 -2.29 5.01
N ALA A 38 -5.54 -1.12 5.60
CA ALA A 38 -6.49 -0.45 6.49
C ALA A 38 -7.42 0.43 5.67
N ALA A 39 -8.70 0.06 5.60
CA ALA A 39 -9.69 0.97 5.05
C ALA A 39 -9.81 2.23 5.93
N TYR A 40 -9.84 3.40 5.29
CA TYR A 40 -10.02 4.66 5.98
C TYR A 40 -11.27 4.61 6.88
N PHE A 41 -11.15 5.11 8.09
CA PHE A 41 -12.26 5.42 8.96
C PHE A 41 -12.01 6.72 9.73
N ARG A 42 -13.08 7.44 10.02
CA ARG A 42 -13.01 8.71 10.73
C ARG A 42 -12.39 8.55 12.12
N GLY A 43 -11.41 9.37 12.44
CA GLY A 43 -10.68 9.37 13.70
C GLY A 43 -9.64 8.24 13.79
N MET A 44 -9.20 7.67 12.66
CA MET A 44 -8.20 6.60 12.68
C MET A 44 -6.86 7.06 13.26
N GLU A 45 -6.54 8.33 13.15
CA GLU A 45 -5.36 8.98 13.73
C GLU A 45 -5.32 8.88 15.27
N GLU A 46 -6.48 8.76 15.91
CA GLU A 46 -6.64 8.65 17.36
C GLU A 46 -6.77 7.19 17.86
N HIS A 47 -6.91 6.23 16.94
CA HIS A 47 -7.24 4.83 17.25
C HIS A 47 -6.09 3.85 17.02
N HIS A 48 -4.89 4.19 17.49
CA HIS A 48 -3.72 3.31 17.47
C HIS A 48 -3.40 2.74 16.06
N PRO A 49 -3.20 3.60 15.04
CA PRO A 49 -2.92 3.15 13.66
C PRO A 49 -1.62 2.33 13.55
N GLU A 50 -0.69 2.45 14.50
CA GLU A 50 0.54 1.65 14.58
C GLU A 50 0.28 0.15 14.64
N ARG A 51 -0.87 -0.28 15.16
CA ARG A 51 -1.28 -1.69 15.23
C ARG A 51 -1.62 -2.30 13.87
N LEU A 52 -1.88 -1.44 12.88
CA LEU A 52 -2.23 -1.82 11.51
C LEU A 52 -1.04 -1.77 10.55
N CYS A 53 0.09 -1.23 11.00
CA CYS A 53 1.31 -1.14 10.19
C CYS A 53 1.86 -2.51 9.77
N ILE A 54 2.72 -2.49 8.76
CA ILE A 54 3.58 -3.63 8.44
C ILE A 54 4.40 -3.97 9.69
N GLU A 55 4.49 -5.25 10.00
CA GLU A 55 5.15 -5.75 11.21
C GLU A 55 6.53 -5.12 11.44
N ASN A 56 6.75 -4.62 12.65
CA ASN A 56 7.99 -3.96 13.09
C ASN A 56 8.36 -2.69 12.30
N THR A 57 7.40 -2.05 11.65
CA THR A 57 7.61 -0.78 10.93
C THR A 57 6.62 0.29 11.36
N ARG A 58 6.80 1.51 10.85
CA ARG A 58 5.79 2.57 10.90
C ARG A 58 5.08 2.76 9.55
N THR A 59 5.08 1.74 8.70
CA THR A 59 4.45 1.80 7.37
C THR A 59 3.01 1.34 7.45
N LEU A 60 2.10 2.26 7.18
CA LEU A 60 0.64 2.07 7.17
C LEU A 60 0.14 2.00 5.73
N MET A 61 -0.42 0.87 5.33
CA MET A 61 -1.09 0.71 4.04
C MET A 61 -2.55 1.17 4.18
N LEU A 62 -2.90 2.26 3.52
CA LEU A 62 -4.19 2.95 3.68
C LEU A 62 -5.01 2.89 2.39
N GLU A 63 -6.19 2.27 2.47
CA GLU A 63 -7.21 2.29 1.43
C GLU A 63 -8.18 3.46 1.66
N MET A 64 -8.21 4.39 0.72
CA MET A 64 -9.14 5.52 0.78
C MET A 64 -10.56 5.09 0.38
N PRO A 65 -11.62 5.84 0.81
CA PRO A 65 -13.00 5.52 0.42
C PRO A 65 -13.22 5.56 -1.09
N PHE A 66 -14.11 4.68 -1.59
CA PHE A 66 -14.54 4.64 -2.99
C PHE A 66 -15.53 5.75 -3.39
N SER A 67 -15.82 6.69 -2.51
CA SER A 67 -16.61 7.89 -2.75
C SER A 67 -15.71 9.10 -3.04
N GLU A 68 -16.29 10.25 -3.33
CA GLU A 68 -15.53 11.51 -3.31
C GLU A 68 -14.99 11.78 -1.91
N TRP A 69 -13.72 12.14 -1.85
CA TRP A 69 -13.04 12.41 -0.59
C TRP A 69 -13.45 13.79 -0.04
N THR A 70 -13.58 13.87 1.26
CA THR A 70 -13.80 15.12 1.98
C THR A 70 -12.46 15.76 2.38
N ASP A 71 -12.49 17.04 2.73
CA ASP A 71 -11.30 17.74 3.23
C ASP A 71 -10.77 17.08 4.52
N GLN A 72 -11.66 16.65 5.41
CA GLN A 72 -11.30 15.92 6.62
C GLN A 72 -10.55 14.62 6.34
N GLN A 73 -10.92 13.88 5.28
CA GLN A 73 -10.23 12.65 4.91
C GLN A 73 -8.81 12.92 4.42
N VAL A 74 -8.64 13.99 3.62
CA VAL A 74 -7.33 14.45 3.14
C VAL A 74 -6.48 14.94 4.31
N GLU A 75 -7.04 15.71 5.22
CA GLU A 75 -6.38 16.19 6.44
C GLU A 75 -5.92 15.04 7.33
N THR A 76 -6.77 14.02 7.55
CA THR A 76 -6.35 12.82 8.29
C THR A 76 -5.11 12.16 7.67
N VAL A 77 -5.03 12.04 6.34
CA VAL A 77 -3.84 11.49 5.67
C VAL A 77 -2.61 12.37 5.92
N ALA A 78 -2.77 13.69 5.88
CA ALA A 78 -1.69 14.64 6.17
C ALA A 78 -1.21 14.51 7.63
N VAL A 79 -2.13 14.46 8.60
CA VAL A 79 -1.81 14.27 10.03
C VAL A 79 -1.07 12.95 10.25
N LEU A 80 -1.53 11.84 9.66
CA LEU A 80 -0.84 10.56 9.76
C LEU A 80 0.60 10.63 9.26
N SER A 81 0.83 11.32 8.14
CA SER A 81 2.15 11.41 7.53
C SER A 81 3.06 12.44 8.18
N LEU A 82 2.57 13.66 8.45
CA LEU A 82 3.38 14.79 8.88
C LEU A 82 3.52 14.85 10.41
N ASP A 83 2.41 14.72 11.15
CA ASP A 83 2.40 14.92 12.58
C ASP A 83 2.69 13.65 13.35
N LEU A 84 2.10 12.53 12.90
CA LEU A 84 2.28 11.22 13.53
C LEU A 84 3.45 10.42 12.93
N HIS A 85 4.09 10.92 11.89
CA HIS A 85 5.28 10.34 11.24
C HIS A 85 5.11 8.88 10.81
N PHE A 86 3.94 8.49 10.33
CA PHE A 86 3.76 7.23 9.64
C PHE A 86 4.27 7.32 8.20
N ASN A 87 4.89 6.26 7.73
CA ASN A 87 5.11 6.08 6.29
C ASN A 87 3.77 5.65 5.67
N VAL A 88 2.94 6.60 5.30
CA VAL A 88 1.63 6.32 4.69
C VAL A 88 1.82 5.83 3.26
N VAL A 89 1.26 4.67 2.94
CA VAL A 89 1.16 4.14 1.58
C VAL A 89 -0.31 4.17 1.17
N LEU A 90 -0.67 5.06 0.25
CA LEU A 90 -2.00 5.00 -0.36
C LEU A 90 -2.01 3.86 -1.37
N VAL A 91 -2.79 2.82 -1.07
CA VAL A 91 -2.87 1.62 -1.90
C VAL A 91 -3.84 1.81 -3.06
N HIS A 92 -3.53 1.25 -4.21
CA HIS A 92 -4.32 1.23 -5.46
C HIS A 92 -5.09 2.54 -5.76
N PRO A 93 -4.39 3.71 -5.78
CA PRO A 93 -5.02 5.01 -5.99
C PRO A 93 -5.76 5.11 -7.34
N GLU A 94 -5.45 4.26 -8.30
CA GLU A 94 -6.16 4.17 -9.58
C GLU A 94 -7.65 3.83 -9.42
N ARG A 95 -8.04 3.21 -8.32
CA ARG A 95 -9.45 2.87 -8.03
C ARG A 95 -10.27 4.06 -7.56
N PHE A 96 -9.62 5.13 -7.11
CA PHE A 96 -10.29 6.31 -6.54
C PHE A 96 -10.29 7.51 -7.48
N CYS A 97 -9.44 7.50 -8.51
CA CYS A 97 -9.28 8.60 -9.47
C CYS A 97 -10.35 8.61 -10.58
N PHE A 98 -11.58 8.17 -10.26
CA PHE A 98 -12.72 8.22 -11.18
C PHE A 98 -13.33 9.62 -11.28
N SER A 99 -13.14 10.47 -10.27
CA SER A 99 -13.57 11.86 -10.27
C SER A 99 -12.36 12.81 -10.36
N SER A 100 -12.57 13.95 -11.03
CA SER A 100 -11.56 15.02 -11.10
C SER A 100 -11.27 15.62 -9.73
N SER A 101 -12.22 15.57 -8.80
CA SER A 101 -12.06 16.00 -7.41
C SER A 101 -11.04 15.12 -6.69
N ASN A 102 -11.23 13.80 -6.69
CA ASN A 102 -10.29 12.86 -6.06
C ASN A 102 -8.90 12.92 -6.72
N ARG A 103 -8.84 13.05 -8.05
CA ARG A 103 -7.56 13.19 -8.76
C ARG A 103 -6.77 14.41 -8.26
N ARG A 104 -7.41 15.56 -8.13
CA ARG A 104 -6.79 16.79 -7.63
C ARG A 104 -6.31 16.65 -6.19
N ARG A 105 -7.14 16.05 -5.32
CA ARG A 105 -6.78 15.77 -3.92
C ARG A 105 -5.59 14.81 -3.80
N LEU A 106 -5.54 13.79 -4.66
CA LEU A 106 -4.40 12.88 -4.73
C LEU A 106 -3.12 13.58 -5.19
N GLU A 107 -3.22 14.51 -6.15
CA GLU A 107 -2.09 15.33 -6.59
C GLU A 107 -1.55 16.24 -5.48
N GLU A 108 -2.41 16.76 -4.60
CA GLU A 108 -1.98 17.49 -3.41
C GLU A 108 -1.32 16.56 -2.38
N LEU A 109 -1.94 15.42 -2.10
CA LEU A 109 -1.37 14.43 -1.18
C LEU A 109 -0.03 13.89 -1.65
N ALA A 110 0.16 13.69 -2.96
CA ALA A 110 1.41 13.19 -3.52
C ALA A 110 2.62 14.13 -3.34
N LYS A 111 2.39 15.39 -2.96
CA LYS A 111 3.45 16.34 -2.58
C LYS A 111 3.95 16.11 -1.15
N LEU A 112 3.20 15.37 -0.33
CA LEU A 112 3.58 15.01 1.04
C LEU A 112 4.55 13.80 1.03
N PRO A 113 5.24 13.53 2.16
CA PRO A 113 6.14 12.40 2.28
C PRO A 113 5.37 11.07 2.44
N LEU A 114 4.57 10.71 1.44
CA LEU A 114 3.83 9.46 1.37
C LEU A 114 4.13 8.68 0.09
N ALA A 115 3.77 7.41 0.08
CA ALA A 115 3.94 6.53 -1.06
C ALA A 115 2.61 6.28 -1.78
N LEU A 116 2.67 6.08 -3.10
CA LEU A 116 1.55 5.57 -3.89
C LEU A 116 1.88 4.17 -4.39
N GLN A 117 1.05 3.19 -4.07
CA GLN A 117 1.19 1.82 -4.56
C GLN A 117 0.14 1.55 -5.64
N VAL A 118 0.57 1.42 -6.88
CA VAL A 118 -0.27 1.07 -8.04
C VAL A 118 -0.32 -0.45 -8.19
N ASN A 119 -1.47 -0.99 -8.57
CA ASN A 119 -1.61 -2.41 -8.86
C ASN A 119 -0.99 -2.79 -10.20
N ALA A 120 -0.25 -3.88 -10.23
CA ALA A 120 0.37 -4.43 -11.44
C ALA A 120 -0.65 -4.69 -12.55
N ASP A 121 -1.85 -5.16 -12.20
CA ASP A 121 -2.95 -5.41 -13.15
C ASP A 121 -3.34 -4.15 -13.94
N THR A 122 -3.34 -2.98 -13.31
CA THR A 122 -3.60 -1.69 -13.95
C THR A 122 -2.61 -1.40 -15.08
N LEU A 123 -1.34 -1.77 -14.90
CA LEU A 123 -0.31 -1.59 -15.93
C LEU A 123 -0.41 -2.62 -17.06
N LEU A 124 -0.95 -3.80 -16.79
CA LEU A 124 -1.08 -4.86 -17.78
C LEU A 124 -2.26 -4.63 -18.73
N ARG A 125 -3.31 -3.98 -18.27
CA ARG A 125 -4.50 -3.67 -19.08
C ARG A 125 -4.27 -2.43 -19.95
N TRP A 126 -4.58 -2.55 -21.24
CA TRP A 126 -4.39 -1.46 -22.20
C TRP A 126 -5.15 -0.18 -21.80
N GLY A 127 -6.41 -0.31 -21.37
CA GLY A 127 -7.28 0.83 -21.06
C GLY A 127 -6.90 1.61 -19.78
N THR A 128 -6.16 1.02 -18.85
CA THR A 128 -5.78 1.64 -17.55
C THR A 128 -4.29 1.89 -17.41
N ARG A 129 -3.48 1.32 -18.31
CA ARG A 129 -2.00 1.41 -18.26
C ARG A 129 -1.48 2.83 -18.15
N ARG A 130 -2.01 3.73 -18.98
CA ARG A 130 -1.58 5.13 -19.00
C ARG A 130 -1.79 5.79 -17.63
N GLN A 131 -2.98 5.63 -17.06
CA GLN A 131 -3.30 6.15 -15.74
C GLN A 131 -2.37 5.57 -14.66
N GLY A 132 -2.12 4.26 -14.69
CA GLY A 132 -1.22 3.63 -13.73
C GLY A 132 0.22 4.17 -13.81
N LEU A 133 0.75 4.38 -15.02
CA LEU A 133 2.08 4.98 -15.20
C LEU A 133 2.13 6.43 -14.70
N GLU A 134 1.13 7.24 -15.03
CA GLU A 134 1.01 8.63 -14.55
C GLU A 134 0.96 8.70 -13.02
N LEU A 135 0.29 7.74 -12.35
CA LEU A 135 0.24 7.68 -10.89
C LEU A 135 1.58 7.29 -10.26
N LEU A 136 2.34 6.40 -10.90
CA LEU A 136 3.69 6.07 -10.44
C LEU A 136 4.64 7.27 -10.54
N GLU A 137 4.52 8.09 -11.59
CA GLU A 137 5.34 9.29 -11.78
C GLU A 137 4.89 10.49 -10.91
N LEU A 138 3.69 10.42 -10.33
CA LEU A 138 3.12 11.49 -9.52
C LEU A 138 3.80 11.68 -8.16
N THR A 139 4.40 10.62 -7.61
CA THR A 139 4.97 10.61 -6.25
C THR A 139 6.48 10.42 -6.27
N ALA A 140 7.16 10.96 -5.26
CA ALA A 140 8.57 10.67 -5.01
C ALA A 140 8.82 9.22 -4.51
N THR A 141 7.78 8.54 -4.02
CA THR A 141 7.88 7.18 -3.47
C THR A 141 6.90 6.23 -4.17
N PRO A 142 7.12 5.93 -5.47
CA PRO A 142 6.30 4.98 -6.21
C PRO A 142 6.53 3.54 -5.72
N LEU A 143 5.45 2.76 -5.71
CA LEU A 143 5.43 1.34 -5.36
C LEU A 143 4.54 0.56 -6.33
N LEU A 144 4.81 -0.73 -6.46
CA LEU A 144 3.99 -1.67 -7.23
C LEU A 144 3.53 -2.82 -6.33
N GLY A 145 2.24 -3.11 -6.37
CA GLY A 145 1.64 -4.26 -5.68
C GLY A 145 0.94 -5.21 -6.65
N SER A 146 0.75 -6.45 -6.25
CA SER A 146 -0.07 -7.40 -7.02
C SER A 146 -1.54 -7.33 -6.64
N ASP A 147 -1.84 -6.97 -5.40
CA ASP A 147 -3.19 -7.04 -4.82
C ASP A 147 -3.79 -8.45 -5.03
N CYS A 148 -2.91 -9.46 -4.92
CA CYS A 148 -3.25 -10.87 -5.14
C CYS A 148 -4.21 -11.38 -4.05
N HIS A 149 -5.29 -12.04 -4.47
CA HIS A 149 -6.26 -12.65 -3.56
C HIS A 149 -6.42 -14.15 -3.81
N ASP A 150 -6.16 -14.59 -5.03
CA ASP A 150 -6.29 -15.97 -5.46
C ASP A 150 -5.45 -16.23 -6.72
N MET A 151 -5.43 -17.49 -7.19
CA MET A 151 -4.64 -17.89 -8.36
C MET A 151 -5.40 -17.81 -9.70
N THR A 152 -6.65 -17.32 -9.69
CA THR A 152 -7.52 -17.35 -10.88
C THR A 152 -8.04 -15.96 -11.27
N LYS A 153 -8.76 -15.27 -10.37
CA LYS A 153 -9.40 -13.98 -10.66
C LYS A 153 -8.47 -12.80 -10.37
N ARG A 154 -7.68 -12.90 -9.30
CA ARG A 154 -6.70 -11.87 -8.88
C ARG A 154 -5.35 -12.54 -8.58
N PRO A 155 -4.68 -13.09 -9.61
CA PRO A 155 -3.43 -13.84 -9.43
C PRO A 155 -2.23 -12.92 -9.17
N PRO A 156 -1.11 -13.48 -8.66
CA PRO A 156 0.13 -12.73 -8.49
C PRO A 156 0.74 -12.36 -9.85
N ASN A 157 0.56 -11.13 -10.28
CA ASN A 157 0.97 -10.60 -11.58
C ASN A 157 2.14 -9.60 -11.52
N LEU A 158 2.82 -9.51 -10.38
CA LEU A 158 3.86 -8.52 -10.12
C LEU A 158 5.00 -8.57 -11.15
N LYS A 159 5.39 -9.76 -11.62
CA LYS A 159 6.43 -9.92 -12.64
C LYS A 159 6.09 -9.15 -13.93
N GLY A 160 4.85 -9.29 -14.42
CA GLY A 160 4.38 -8.59 -15.62
C GLY A 160 4.33 -7.06 -15.42
N GLY A 161 3.85 -6.62 -14.26
CA GLY A 161 3.84 -5.20 -13.89
C GLY A 161 5.25 -4.60 -13.85
N ARG A 162 6.19 -5.28 -13.22
CA ARG A 162 7.61 -4.88 -13.18
C ARG A 162 8.23 -4.75 -14.57
N GLU A 163 7.97 -5.72 -15.45
CA GLU A 163 8.42 -5.68 -16.84
C GLU A 163 7.82 -4.49 -17.60
N MET A 164 6.56 -4.15 -17.32
CA MET A 164 5.91 -2.96 -17.90
C MET A 164 6.58 -1.67 -17.42
N VAL A 165 6.87 -1.55 -16.12
CA VAL A 165 7.61 -0.40 -15.56
C VAL A 165 8.99 -0.28 -16.22
N ARG A 166 9.76 -1.37 -16.27
CA ARG A 166 11.09 -1.39 -16.92
C ARG A 166 11.03 -0.88 -18.34
N ARG A 167 10.06 -1.36 -19.11
CA ARG A 167 9.93 -1.00 -20.54
C ARG A 167 9.46 0.43 -20.74
N LYS A 168 8.64 1.00 -19.85
CA LYS A 168 7.99 2.31 -20.05
C LYS A 168 8.69 3.45 -19.31
N LEU A 169 9.21 3.19 -18.11
CA LEU A 169 9.84 4.18 -17.24
C LEU A 169 11.34 3.92 -17.04
N GLY A 170 11.85 2.77 -17.48
CA GLY A 170 13.27 2.43 -17.44
C GLY A 170 13.70 1.65 -16.21
N GLU A 171 14.92 1.09 -16.27
CA GLU A 171 15.51 0.27 -15.21
C GLU A 171 15.77 1.08 -13.93
N ALA A 172 16.21 2.34 -14.06
CA ALA A 172 16.49 3.21 -12.92
C ALA A 172 15.23 3.48 -12.09
N PHE A 173 14.08 3.70 -12.75
CA PHE A 173 12.80 3.89 -12.06
C PHE A 173 12.38 2.62 -11.32
N LEU A 174 12.54 1.46 -11.95
CA LEU A 174 12.25 0.17 -11.30
C LEU A 174 13.15 -0.07 -10.07
N ALA A 175 14.44 0.25 -10.18
CA ALA A 175 15.37 0.16 -9.06
C ALA A 175 15.01 1.11 -7.91
N GLN A 176 14.54 2.32 -8.21
CA GLN A 176 14.01 3.25 -7.21
C GLN A 176 12.80 2.66 -6.49
N MET A 177 11.86 2.05 -7.22
CA MET A 177 10.69 1.40 -6.61
C MET A 177 11.10 0.25 -5.67
N ASP A 178 12.09 -0.56 -6.07
CA ASP A 178 12.62 -1.63 -5.23
C ASP A 178 13.27 -1.09 -3.96
N GLU A 179 14.01 0.01 -4.06
CA GLU A 179 14.60 0.69 -2.90
C GLU A 179 13.53 1.26 -1.97
N ASN A 180 12.50 1.90 -2.52
CA ASN A 180 11.37 2.39 -1.74
C ASN A 180 10.69 1.24 -0.96
N ALA A 181 10.43 0.12 -1.62
CA ALA A 181 9.83 -1.04 -0.99
C ALA A 181 10.71 -1.59 0.14
N ARG A 182 12.04 -1.71 -0.07
CA ARG A 182 12.98 -2.14 0.97
C ARG A 182 12.97 -1.20 2.16
N ARG A 183 13.04 0.11 1.93
CA ARG A 183 13.04 1.14 2.98
C ARG A 183 11.76 1.09 3.81
N LEU A 184 10.59 0.97 3.17
CA LEU A 184 9.28 0.98 3.83
C LEU A 184 8.99 -0.33 4.59
N THR A 185 9.66 -1.42 4.25
CA THR A 185 9.53 -2.73 4.92
C THR A 185 10.68 -3.03 5.88
N ALA A 186 11.67 -2.15 5.96
CA ALA A 186 12.75 -2.27 6.93
C ALA A 186 12.21 -2.05 8.35
N PRO A 187 12.64 -2.86 9.35
CA PRO A 187 12.26 -2.65 10.74
C PRO A 187 12.66 -1.25 11.20
N THR A 188 11.73 -0.53 11.79
CA THR A 188 12.05 0.71 12.50
C THR A 188 12.78 0.33 13.77
N LEU A 189 14.03 0.79 13.92
CA LEU A 189 14.77 0.60 15.17
C LEU A 189 13.91 1.19 16.29
N ALA A 190 13.64 0.39 17.32
CA ALA A 190 12.99 0.89 18.53
C ALA A 190 13.83 2.07 19.04
N GLN A 191 13.23 3.25 19.12
CA GLN A 191 13.84 4.34 19.86
C GLN A 191 13.91 3.88 21.32
N VAL A 192 15.13 3.58 21.77
CA VAL A 192 15.45 3.23 23.16
C VAL A 192 15.27 4.45 24.03
#